data_3cd1cebfd9f1331ac85dacba9387fee6
#
_entry.id   3cd1cebfd9f1331ac85dacba9387fee6
#
_cell.length_a   1.000
_cell.length_b   1.000
_cell.length_c   1.000
_cell.angle_alpha   90.00
_cell.angle_beta   90.00
_cell.angle_gamma   90.00
#
_symmetry.space_group_name_H-M   'P 1'
#
loop_
_entity.id
_entity.type
_entity.pdbx_description
1 polymer ?
#
loop_
_entity_poly.entity_id
_entity_poly.type
_entity_poly.pdbx_seq_one_letter_code
_entity_poly.pdbx_strand_id
1 'polypeptide(L)'
;FIFLACDISSEKILIHNVNVIDPLDGISNNTNVEISNNKISRVGKKTSIFYSKKIDGSGKYLIPGLWDSHVHLYFDQELAKDMPILFLKFGITSIRDTGGDFNFLDSIKKLSEKYPKSYPRLKISGPLIDGKFNVYNGERLPNLSVKTENVKETENVVNKLIASGADFLKAYEMLSPEQFEIIMKIAKKKKINVTGHIPLSMDIETASNLGLNSLEHIKNLELWATKDKNELLKVRRGMMKNTRNLSGLNLRGMIHNTQKNYAINN
;
A
#
# COMPACT_ATOMS: atom_id res chain seq x y z
N PHE A 1 -7.50 -55.37 14.15
CA PHE A 1 -7.04 -54.07 14.73
C PHE A 1 -7.42 -52.98 13.72
N ILE A 2 -8.50 -52.24 14.03
CA ILE A 2 -8.87 -51.05 13.29
C ILE A 2 -8.08 -49.89 13.86
N PHE A 3 -7.09 -49.40 13.15
CA PHE A 3 -6.46 -48.10 13.46
C PHE A 3 -7.48 -47.03 13.14
N LEU A 4 -8.19 -46.52 14.13
CA LEU A 4 -8.83 -45.22 14.07
C LEU A 4 -7.71 -44.17 13.92
N ALA A 5 -7.55 -43.68 12.69
CA ALA A 5 -6.78 -42.46 12.46
C ALA A 5 -7.47 -41.37 13.29
N CYS A 6 -6.79 -40.93 14.34
CA CYS A 6 -7.21 -39.76 15.10
C CYS A 6 -7.11 -38.58 14.15
N ASP A 7 -8.22 -38.20 13.52
CA ASP A 7 -8.33 -36.94 12.81
C ASP A 7 -7.91 -35.85 13.80
N ILE A 8 -6.83 -35.14 13.48
CA ILE A 8 -6.42 -33.97 14.22
C ILE A 8 -7.62 -33.04 14.16
N SER A 9 -8.36 -32.97 15.28
CA SER A 9 -9.64 -32.24 15.35
C SER A 9 -9.39 -30.81 14.92
N SER A 10 -9.92 -30.48 13.76
CA SER A 10 -9.88 -29.10 13.24
C SER A 10 -10.43 -28.16 14.31
N GLU A 11 -9.61 -27.22 14.77
CA GLU A 11 -10.02 -26.24 15.79
C GLU A 11 -11.30 -25.53 15.29
N LYS A 12 -12.41 -25.74 16.01
CA LYS A 12 -13.69 -25.10 15.74
C LYS A 12 -13.97 -24.06 16.80
N ILE A 13 -14.10 -22.81 16.40
CA ILE A 13 -14.41 -21.69 17.28
C ILE A 13 -15.81 -21.17 16.95
N LEU A 14 -16.60 -20.93 18.00
CA LEU A 14 -17.90 -20.24 17.90
C LEU A 14 -17.78 -18.87 18.58
N ILE A 15 -18.07 -17.81 17.83
CA ILE A 15 -18.37 -16.49 18.39
C ILE A 15 -19.89 -16.37 18.35
N HIS A 16 -20.54 -16.32 19.52
CA HIS A 16 -22.00 -16.29 19.62
C HIS A 16 -22.52 -14.95 20.13
N ASN A 17 -23.76 -14.61 19.79
CA ASN A 17 -24.45 -13.38 20.19
C ASN A 17 -23.74 -12.09 19.74
N VAL A 18 -23.03 -12.09 18.63
CA VAL A 18 -22.25 -10.95 18.14
C VAL A 18 -23.00 -10.18 17.05
N ASN A 19 -22.80 -8.88 16.98
CA ASN A 19 -23.22 -8.06 15.84
C ASN A 19 -22.11 -8.10 14.78
N VAL A 20 -22.41 -8.60 13.58
CA VAL A 20 -21.45 -8.66 12.48
C VAL A 20 -21.67 -7.45 11.58
N ILE A 21 -20.60 -6.71 11.28
CA ILE A 21 -20.60 -5.64 10.28
C ILE A 21 -19.83 -6.14 9.07
N ASP A 22 -20.55 -6.36 7.98
CA ASP A 22 -19.98 -6.71 6.69
C ASP A 22 -20.06 -5.50 5.75
N PRO A 23 -18.95 -5.07 5.10
CA PRO A 23 -18.96 -3.93 4.19
C PRO A 23 -19.88 -4.07 2.98
N LEU A 24 -20.21 -5.31 2.60
CA LEU A 24 -21.06 -5.60 1.43
C LEU A 24 -22.50 -5.89 1.84
N ASP A 25 -22.68 -6.69 2.90
CA ASP A 25 -23.99 -7.20 3.31
C ASP A 25 -24.63 -6.38 4.46
N GLY A 26 -23.90 -5.40 5.01
CA GLY A 26 -24.39 -4.53 6.09
C GLY A 26 -24.26 -5.15 7.47
N ILE A 27 -25.26 -4.89 8.35
CA ILE A 27 -25.21 -5.29 9.76
C ILE A 27 -26.13 -6.47 10.02
N SER A 28 -25.58 -7.56 10.58
CA SER A 28 -26.32 -8.71 11.11
C SER A 28 -26.29 -8.70 12.63
N ASN A 29 -27.38 -8.34 13.28
CA ASN A 29 -27.45 -8.22 14.74
C ASN A 29 -27.64 -9.58 15.42
N ASN A 30 -26.99 -9.73 16.59
CA ASN A 30 -27.12 -10.87 17.48
C ASN A 30 -27.07 -12.21 16.73
N THR A 31 -26.00 -12.42 15.97
CA THR A 31 -25.78 -13.62 15.14
C THR A 31 -24.62 -14.45 15.70
N ASN A 32 -24.33 -15.58 15.05
CA ASN A 32 -23.22 -16.45 15.41
C ASN A 32 -22.26 -16.57 14.23
N VAL A 33 -20.96 -16.66 14.54
CA VAL A 33 -19.90 -16.87 13.55
C VAL A 33 -19.12 -18.13 13.93
N GLU A 34 -19.12 -19.10 13.04
CA GLU A 34 -18.33 -20.32 13.18
C GLU A 34 -17.03 -20.20 12.38
N ILE A 35 -15.92 -20.54 13.03
CA ILE A 35 -14.61 -20.59 12.41
C ILE A 35 -14.11 -22.02 12.46
N SER A 36 -13.71 -22.57 11.33
CA SER A 36 -13.11 -23.90 11.20
C SER A 36 -11.90 -23.81 10.27
N ASN A 37 -10.79 -24.39 10.68
CA ASN A 37 -9.55 -24.36 9.90
C ASN A 37 -9.13 -22.94 9.49
N ASN A 38 -9.17 -21.97 10.43
CA ASN A 38 -8.85 -20.55 10.22
C ASN A 38 -9.71 -19.84 9.17
N LYS A 39 -10.90 -20.37 8.85
CA LYS A 39 -11.86 -19.76 7.89
C LYS A 39 -13.22 -19.64 8.54
N ILE A 40 -13.93 -18.56 8.23
CA ILE A 40 -15.35 -18.43 8.57
C ILE A 40 -16.10 -19.51 7.77
N SER A 41 -16.67 -20.46 8.47
CA SER A 41 -17.42 -21.56 7.87
C SER A 41 -18.92 -21.30 7.83
N ARG A 42 -19.43 -20.45 8.73
CA ARG A 42 -20.85 -20.07 8.80
C ARG A 42 -21.04 -18.73 9.51
N VAL A 43 -21.99 -17.94 9.04
CA VAL A 43 -22.56 -16.79 9.74
C VAL A 43 -24.08 -17.00 9.78
N GLY A 44 -24.69 -16.90 10.96
CA GLY A 44 -26.16 -17.04 11.12
C GLY A 44 -26.59 -17.59 12.48
N LYS A 45 -27.90 -17.82 12.65
CA LYS A 45 -28.47 -18.29 13.93
C LYS A 45 -28.19 -19.76 14.23
N LYS A 46 -28.11 -20.60 13.19
CA LYS A 46 -27.86 -22.04 13.36
C LYS A 46 -26.39 -22.28 13.65
N THR A 47 -26.10 -23.16 14.60
CA THR A 47 -24.72 -23.53 15.00
C THR A 47 -24.52 -25.03 14.94
N SER A 48 -23.28 -25.45 14.80
CA SER A 48 -22.87 -26.85 14.98
C SER A 48 -22.97 -27.25 16.47
N ILE A 49 -22.76 -28.52 16.77
CA ILE A 49 -22.94 -29.03 18.13
C ILE A 49 -21.63 -28.96 18.94
N PHE A 50 -20.48 -29.18 18.28
CA PHE A 50 -19.19 -29.27 18.96
C PHE A 50 -18.24 -28.14 18.57
N TYR A 51 -17.64 -27.48 19.57
CA TYR A 51 -16.64 -26.45 19.43
C TYR A 51 -15.53 -26.64 20.44
N SER A 52 -14.28 -26.42 20.02
CA SER A 52 -13.12 -26.41 20.88
C SER A 52 -13.05 -25.12 21.72
N LYS A 53 -13.65 -24.03 21.21
CA LYS A 53 -13.70 -22.73 21.90
C LYS A 53 -15.00 -22.01 21.60
N LYS A 54 -15.60 -21.40 22.66
CA LYS A 54 -16.77 -20.51 22.53
C LYS A 54 -16.39 -19.12 23.06
N ILE A 55 -16.79 -18.08 22.35
CA ILE A 55 -16.57 -16.67 22.70
C ILE A 55 -17.93 -15.98 22.73
N ASP A 56 -18.30 -15.39 23.86
CA ASP A 56 -19.50 -14.57 23.96
C ASP A 56 -19.22 -13.17 23.37
N GLY A 57 -19.94 -12.84 22.32
CA GLY A 57 -19.91 -11.56 21.62
C GLY A 57 -21.03 -10.62 21.99
N SER A 58 -21.78 -10.89 23.07
CA SER A 58 -22.92 -10.06 23.51
C SER A 58 -22.47 -8.60 23.67
N GLY A 59 -23.20 -7.69 23.01
CA GLY A 59 -22.90 -6.26 23.01
C GLY A 59 -21.66 -5.85 22.20
N LYS A 60 -20.99 -6.79 21.53
CA LYS A 60 -19.78 -6.52 20.73
C LYS A 60 -20.09 -6.55 19.24
N TYR A 61 -19.17 -5.97 18.49
CA TYR A 61 -19.18 -5.98 17.03
C TYR A 61 -18.01 -6.76 16.48
N LEU A 62 -18.26 -7.62 15.51
CA LEU A 62 -17.25 -8.31 14.71
C LEU A 62 -17.14 -7.58 13.37
N ILE A 63 -15.97 -7.12 13.05
CA ILE A 63 -15.62 -6.43 11.80
C ILE A 63 -14.53 -7.20 11.08
N PRO A 64 -14.35 -7.01 9.76
CA PRO A 64 -13.13 -7.46 9.09
C PRO A 64 -11.89 -6.89 9.77
N GLY A 65 -10.80 -7.66 9.76
CA GLY A 65 -9.53 -7.15 10.26
C GLY A 65 -9.09 -5.90 9.48
N LEU A 66 -8.60 -4.90 10.20
CA LEU A 66 -8.22 -3.61 9.62
C LEU A 66 -7.02 -3.74 8.68
N TRP A 67 -6.99 -2.90 7.66
CA TRP A 67 -5.84 -2.67 6.78
C TRP A 67 -5.19 -1.33 7.09
N ASP A 68 -3.88 -1.33 7.34
CA ASP A 68 -3.09 -0.13 7.15
C ASP A 68 -2.53 -0.14 5.72
N SER A 69 -3.05 0.75 4.89
CA SER A 69 -2.76 0.76 3.46
C SER A 69 -1.51 1.55 3.08
N HIS A 70 -0.80 2.16 4.05
CA HIS A 70 0.37 2.98 3.76
C HIS A 70 1.38 2.97 4.92
N VAL A 71 2.30 2.03 4.87
CA VAL A 71 3.41 1.95 5.81
C VAL A 71 4.74 1.94 5.08
N HIS A 72 5.83 2.22 5.82
CA HIS A 72 7.21 2.13 5.36
C HIS A 72 8.05 1.46 6.45
N LEU A 73 8.07 0.14 6.49
CA LEU A 73 8.84 -0.61 7.48
C LEU A 73 10.35 -0.37 7.37
N TYR A 74 10.83 -0.11 6.15
CA TYR A 74 12.25 0.18 5.91
C TYR A 74 12.67 1.57 6.42
N PHE A 75 11.73 2.43 6.83
CA PHE A 75 12.04 3.77 7.34
C PHE A 75 12.86 3.69 8.63
N ASP A 76 12.53 2.75 9.50
CA ASP A 76 13.29 2.40 10.69
C ASP A 76 13.35 0.89 10.82
N GLN A 77 14.48 0.31 10.44
CA GLN A 77 14.67 -1.14 10.38
C GLN A 77 14.72 -1.80 11.77
N GLU A 78 15.06 -1.06 12.81
CA GLU A 78 15.03 -1.56 14.18
C GLU A 78 13.59 -1.72 14.67
N LEU A 79 12.78 -0.68 14.50
CA LEU A 79 11.35 -0.72 14.84
C LEU A 79 10.58 -1.73 13.99
N ALA A 80 11.00 -1.96 12.74
CA ALA A 80 10.34 -2.89 11.83
C ALA A 80 10.26 -4.33 12.37
N LYS A 81 11.10 -4.71 13.33
CA LYS A 81 11.08 -6.04 13.94
C LYS A 81 9.92 -6.22 14.91
N ASP A 82 9.53 -5.13 15.60
CA ASP A 82 8.51 -5.16 16.66
C ASP A 82 7.15 -4.63 16.19
N MET A 83 7.12 -3.80 15.15
CA MET A 83 5.91 -3.23 14.57
C MET A 83 4.83 -4.26 14.19
N PRO A 84 5.15 -5.45 13.64
CA PRO A 84 4.13 -6.43 13.29
C PRO A 84 3.24 -6.84 14.47
N ILE A 85 3.79 -6.98 15.65
CA ILE A 85 3.03 -7.34 16.87
C ILE A 85 2.11 -6.19 17.27
N LEU A 86 2.58 -4.94 17.15
CA LEU A 86 1.79 -3.76 17.46
C LEU A 86 0.59 -3.62 16.50
N PHE A 87 0.79 -3.82 15.21
CA PHE A 87 -0.32 -3.80 14.25
C PHE A 87 -1.42 -4.78 14.66
N LEU A 88 -1.08 -6.03 14.96
CA LEU A 88 -2.05 -7.04 15.38
C LEU A 88 -2.75 -6.68 16.70
N LYS A 89 -2.05 -6.11 17.68
CA LYS A 89 -2.64 -5.66 18.96
C LYS A 89 -3.70 -4.58 18.76
N PHE A 90 -3.58 -3.76 17.71
CA PHE A 90 -4.56 -2.72 17.36
C PHE A 90 -5.58 -3.18 16.31
N GLY A 91 -5.65 -4.49 16.02
CA GLY A 91 -6.63 -5.04 15.07
C GLY A 91 -6.26 -4.85 13.59
N ILE A 92 -5.07 -4.34 13.29
CA ILE A 92 -4.54 -4.22 11.93
C ILE A 92 -3.96 -5.57 11.53
N THR A 93 -4.73 -6.33 10.75
CA THR A 93 -4.39 -7.70 10.35
C THR A 93 -3.71 -7.78 8.98
N SER A 94 -3.64 -6.66 8.29
CA SER A 94 -3.01 -6.56 6.98
C SER A 94 -2.40 -5.18 6.80
N ILE A 95 -1.23 -5.13 6.17
CA ILE A 95 -0.53 -3.88 5.87
C ILE A 95 -0.04 -3.87 4.43
N ARG A 96 0.06 -2.68 3.86
CA ARG A 96 0.63 -2.43 2.56
C ARG A 96 1.85 -1.52 2.71
N ASP A 97 3.04 -2.09 2.51
CA ASP A 97 4.28 -1.31 2.51
C ASP A 97 4.51 -0.69 1.13
N THR A 98 4.57 0.63 1.11
CA THR A 98 4.56 1.44 -0.10
C THR A 98 5.94 2.02 -0.46
N GLY A 99 7.03 1.51 0.13
CA GLY A 99 8.38 1.94 -0.26
C GLY A 99 9.48 1.52 0.69
N GLY A 100 10.53 0.95 0.13
CA GLY A 100 11.72 0.50 0.85
C GLY A 100 12.54 -0.50 0.05
N ASP A 101 13.66 -0.95 0.60
CA ASP A 101 14.47 -2.00 -0.02
C ASP A 101 13.67 -3.27 -0.22
N PHE A 102 13.67 -3.79 -1.45
CA PHE A 102 12.86 -4.95 -1.81
C PHE A 102 13.24 -6.20 -1.01
N ASN A 103 14.54 -6.46 -0.84
CA ASN A 103 14.99 -7.68 -0.17
C ASN A 103 14.64 -7.67 1.32
N PHE A 104 14.76 -6.51 1.96
CA PHE A 104 14.35 -6.33 3.34
C PHE A 104 12.83 -6.58 3.50
N LEU A 105 12.01 -5.94 2.68
CA LEU A 105 10.55 -6.08 2.74
C LEU A 105 10.09 -7.50 2.42
N ASP A 106 10.73 -8.17 1.45
CA ASP A 106 10.47 -9.57 1.11
C ASP A 106 10.83 -10.51 2.26
N SER A 107 11.91 -10.21 2.99
CA SER A 107 12.27 -10.98 4.19
C SER A 107 11.19 -10.92 5.26
N ILE A 108 10.61 -9.75 5.51
CA ILE A 108 9.51 -9.58 6.48
C ILE A 108 8.22 -10.23 5.94
N LYS A 109 7.95 -10.12 4.64
CA LYS A 109 6.81 -10.80 4.01
C LYS A 109 6.90 -12.32 4.18
N LYS A 110 8.05 -12.91 3.98
CA LYS A 110 8.28 -14.35 4.24
C LYS A 110 8.07 -14.73 5.72
N LEU A 111 8.47 -13.88 6.66
CA LEU A 111 8.14 -14.08 8.09
C LEU A 111 6.64 -14.01 8.34
N SER A 112 5.94 -13.07 7.73
CA SER A 112 4.48 -12.95 7.81
C SER A 112 3.77 -14.20 7.28
N GLU A 113 4.22 -14.77 6.18
CA GLU A 113 3.69 -16.01 5.62
C GLU A 113 3.99 -17.22 6.49
N LYS A 114 5.18 -17.29 7.06
CA LYS A 114 5.61 -18.38 7.96
C LYS A 114 4.95 -18.33 9.33
N TYR A 115 4.71 -17.14 9.87
CA TYR A 115 4.19 -16.91 11.22
C TYR A 115 2.92 -16.05 11.22
N PRO A 116 1.82 -16.48 10.58
CA PRO A 116 0.62 -15.66 10.37
C PRO A 116 -0.14 -15.30 11.67
N LYS A 117 0.21 -15.93 12.81
CA LYS A 117 -0.33 -15.59 14.14
C LYS A 117 0.43 -14.44 14.81
N SER A 118 1.63 -14.11 14.33
CA SER A 118 2.53 -13.10 14.92
C SER A 118 2.76 -11.91 14.00
N TYR A 119 2.36 -12.00 12.74
CA TYR A 119 2.54 -10.95 11.74
C TYR A 119 1.23 -10.66 11.01
N PRO A 120 0.92 -9.38 10.68
CA PRO A 120 -0.14 -9.07 9.75
C PRO A 120 0.24 -9.56 8.34
N ARG A 121 -0.75 -9.77 7.48
CA ARG A 121 -0.48 -10.03 6.05
C ARG A 121 0.22 -8.82 5.44
N LEU A 122 1.30 -9.05 4.69
CA LEU A 122 2.10 -7.98 4.11
C LEU A 122 2.00 -7.98 2.58
N LYS A 123 1.68 -6.82 2.01
CA LYS A 123 1.80 -6.50 0.59
C LYS A 123 2.91 -5.48 0.39
N ILE A 124 3.80 -5.70 -0.56
CA ILE A 124 4.99 -4.87 -0.77
C ILE A 124 5.10 -4.36 -2.20
N SER A 125 5.51 -3.10 -2.34
CA SER A 125 5.87 -2.52 -3.64
C SER A 125 7.36 -2.67 -3.95
N GLY A 126 8.21 -2.82 -2.94
CA GLY A 126 9.62 -2.52 -3.05
C GLY A 126 9.85 -1.00 -3.08
N PRO A 127 10.96 -0.52 -3.66
CA PRO A 127 11.30 0.89 -3.65
C PRO A 127 10.30 1.75 -4.45
N LEU A 128 10.16 3.00 -4.02
CA LEU A 128 9.49 4.05 -4.78
C LEU A 128 10.20 4.21 -6.13
N ILE A 129 9.50 4.09 -7.25
CA ILE A 129 10.06 4.36 -8.57
C ILE A 129 10.04 5.87 -8.80
N ASP A 130 11.19 6.49 -8.79
CA ASP A 130 11.31 7.94 -8.90
C ASP A 130 12.19 8.35 -10.08
N GLY A 131 12.11 9.62 -10.46
CA GLY A 131 12.87 10.17 -11.57
C GLY A 131 14.33 10.49 -11.21
N LYS A 132 15.02 11.20 -12.11
CA LYS A 132 16.43 11.57 -12.00
C LYS A 132 16.78 12.24 -10.68
N PHE A 133 15.88 13.03 -10.13
CA PHE A 133 16.05 13.79 -8.88
C PHE A 133 15.24 13.16 -7.75
N ASN A 134 15.49 11.87 -7.49
CA ASN A 134 14.74 11.13 -6.50
C ASN A 134 14.83 11.76 -5.10
N VAL A 135 13.69 11.76 -4.40
CA VAL A 135 13.53 12.47 -3.12
C VAL A 135 14.10 11.68 -1.95
N TYR A 136 13.79 10.37 -1.90
CA TYR A 136 14.21 9.45 -0.82
C TYR A 136 15.49 8.70 -1.23
N ASN A 137 16.61 9.40 -1.28
CA ASN A 137 17.87 8.93 -1.84
C ASN A 137 18.93 8.50 -0.81
N GLY A 138 18.59 8.52 0.48
CA GLY A 138 19.53 8.14 1.55
C GLY A 138 20.43 9.27 2.09
N GLU A 139 20.35 10.48 1.53
CA GLU A 139 21.19 11.59 2.01
C GLU A 139 20.61 12.30 3.23
N ARG A 140 19.37 12.79 3.13
CA ARG A 140 18.64 13.50 4.20
C ARG A 140 17.40 12.76 4.67
N LEU A 141 16.86 11.90 3.82
CA LEU A 141 15.74 11.02 4.07
C LEU A 141 16.20 9.58 3.86
N PRO A 142 15.56 8.60 4.50
CA PRO A 142 15.89 7.19 4.28
C PRO A 142 15.87 6.81 2.80
N ASN A 143 16.68 5.82 2.41
CA ASN A 143 16.73 5.35 1.03
C ASN A 143 15.54 4.45 0.71
N LEU A 144 14.39 5.06 0.43
CA LEU A 144 13.15 4.33 0.11
C LEU A 144 12.91 4.21 -1.39
N SER A 145 13.69 4.89 -2.25
CA SER A 145 13.42 4.99 -3.67
C SER A 145 14.52 4.43 -4.56
N VAL A 146 14.16 4.08 -5.77
CA VAL A 146 15.07 3.80 -6.86
C VAL A 146 15.02 4.95 -7.86
N LYS A 147 16.18 5.53 -8.16
CA LYS A 147 16.33 6.55 -9.19
C LYS A 147 16.28 5.94 -10.57
N THR A 148 15.56 6.59 -11.50
CA THR A 148 15.58 6.27 -12.93
C THR A 148 15.79 7.55 -13.74
N GLU A 149 16.79 7.57 -14.62
CA GLU A 149 17.15 8.78 -15.37
C GLU A 149 16.36 8.95 -16.67
N ASN A 150 15.82 7.84 -17.18
CA ASN A 150 15.13 7.81 -18.47
C ASN A 150 14.11 6.67 -18.53
N VAL A 151 13.30 6.65 -19.59
CA VAL A 151 12.25 5.66 -19.83
C VAL A 151 12.79 4.23 -19.83
N LYS A 152 13.99 3.99 -20.40
CA LYS A 152 14.57 2.64 -20.50
C LYS A 152 14.97 2.09 -19.14
N GLU A 153 15.56 2.93 -18.29
CA GLU A 153 15.88 2.55 -16.91
C GLU A 153 14.61 2.28 -16.10
N THR A 154 13.58 3.13 -16.27
CA THR A 154 12.27 2.94 -15.63
C THR A 154 11.66 1.59 -16.03
N GLU A 155 11.66 1.26 -17.33
CA GLU A 155 11.20 -0.03 -17.83
C GLU A 155 11.94 -1.20 -17.18
N ASN A 156 13.27 -1.12 -17.11
CA ASN A 156 14.12 -2.16 -16.52
C ASN A 156 13.79 -2.35 -15.02
N VAL A 157 13.65 -1.25 -14.24
CA VAL A 157 13.30 -1.28 -12.83
C VAL A 157 11.93 -1.92 -12.63
N VAL A 158 10.92 -1.48 -13.39
CA VAL A 158 9.55 -2.03 -13.31
C VAL A 158 9.56 -3.54 -13.57
N ASN A 159 10.20 -3.97 -14.65
CA ASN A 159 10.26 -5.40 -14.97
C ASN A 159 11.00 -6.21 -13.90
N LYS A 160 12.07 -5.66 -13.32
CA LYS A 160 12.81 -6.30 -12.22
C LYS A 160 11.94 -6.44 -10.98
N LEU A 161 11.24 -5.39 -10.55
CA LEU A 161 10.36 -5.43 -9.37
C LEU A 161 9.24 -6.47 -9.54
N ILE A 162 8.61 -6.51 -10.72
CA ILE A 162 7.57 -7.50 -11.03
C ILE A 162 8.15 -8.93 -10.99
N ALA A 163 9.32 -9.14 -11.60
CA ALA A 163 9.97 -10.45 -11.60
C ALA A 163 10.42 -10.89 -10.21
N SER A 164 10.76 -9.94 -9.33
CA SER A 164 11.11 -10.22 -7.94
C SER A 164 9.90 -10.51 -7.05
N GLY A 165 8.66 -10.32 -7.51
CA GLY A 165 7.44 -10.65 -6.77
C GLY A 165 6.82 -9.47 -6.01
N ALA A 166 7.03 -8.23 -6.46
CA ALA A 166 6.28 -7.08 -5.96
C ALA A 166 4.78 -7.31 -6.12
N ASP A 167 3.99 -7.03 -5.07
CA ASP A 167 2.53 -7.19 -5.10
C ASP A 167 1.86 -6.04 -5.88
N PHE A 168 2.50 -4.89 -5.94
CA PHE A 168 2.09 -3.69 -6.66
C PHE A 168 3.31 -2.80 -6.91
N LEU A 169 3.16 -1.74 -7.70
CA LEU A 169 4.22 -0.76 -7.96
C LEU A 169 3.89 0.57 -7.30
N LYS A 170 4.92 1.33 -6.93
CA LYS A 170 4.79 2.67 -6.35
C LYS A 170 5.48 3.70 -7.23
N ALA A 171 4.70 4.52 -7.96
CA ALA A 171 5.19 5.68 -8.69
C ALA A 171 5.39 6.88 -7.77
N TYR A 172 6.41 7.71 -8.04
CA TYR A 172 6.72 8.84 -7.18
C TYR A 172 6.83 10.18 -7.93
N GLU A 173 7.16 11.27 -7.21
CA GLU A 173 6.91 12.65 -7.60
C GLU A 173 7.80 13.19 -8.73
N MET A 174 9.04 12.69 -8.87
CA MET A 174 10.02 13.26 -9.81
C MET A 174 10.05 12.56 -11.17
N LEU A 175 9.12 11.66 -11.44
CA LEU A 175 8.98 11.01 -12.74
C LEU A 175 8.61 12.03 -13.84
N SER A 176 9.15 11.84 -15.05
CA SER A 176 8.63 12.50 -16.24
C SER A 176 7.30 11.87 -16.68
N PRO A 177 6.49 12.56 -17.52
CA PRO A 177 5.28 11.97 -18.08
C PRO A 177 5.55 10.64 -18.80
N GLU A 178 6.60 10.58 -19.61
CA GLU A 178 6.96 9.39 -20.38
C GLU A 178 7.40 8.22 -19.49
N GLN A 179 8.09 8.51 -18.37
CA GLN A 179 8.44 7.49 -17.37
C GLN A 179 7.19 6.95 -16.67
N PHE A 180 6.26 7.82 -16.31
CA PHE A 180 4.99 7.40 -15.71
C PHE A 180 4.16 6.56 -16.69
N GLU A 181 4.05 6.98 -17.95
CA GLU A 181 3.33 6.25 -19.01
C GLU A 181 3.88 4.84 -19.22
N ILE A 182 5.22 4.66 -19.25
CA ILE A 182 5.80 3.31 -19.40
C ILE A 182 5.51 2.43 -18.20
N ILE A 183 5.52 2.97 -16.96
CA ILE A 183 5.11 2.23 -15.76
C ILE A 183 3.68 1.71 -15.94
N MET A 184 2.74 2.60 -16.30
CA MET A 184 1.33 2.25 -16.45
C MET A 184 1.09 1.24 -17.58
N LYS A 185 1.78 1.41 -18.71
CA LYS A 185 1.71 0.47 -19.84
C LYS A 185 2.15 -0.95 -19.46
N ILE A 186 3.27 -1.07 -18.75
CA ILE A 186 3.79 -2.37 -18.32
C ILE A 186 2.87 -2.97 -17.26
N ALA A 187 2.45 -2.18 -16.28
CA ALA A 187 1.57 -2.61 -15.21
C ALA A 187 0.25 -3.17 -15.75
N LYS A 188 -0.38 -2.46 -16.69
CA LYS A 188 -1.58 -2.94 -17.38
C LYS A 188 -1.36 -4.27 -18.11
N LYS A 189 -0.26 -4.40 -18.85
CA LYS A 189 0.11 -5.65 -19.56
C LYS A 189 0.33 -6.81 -18.59
N LYS A 190 0.95 -6.54 -17.45
CA LYS A 190 1.28 -7.55 -16.43
C LYS A 190 0.19 -7.76 -15.38
N LYS A 191 -0.91 -7.00 -15.47
CA LYS A 191 -2.05 -7.04 -14.52
C LYS A 191 -1.63 -6.81 -13.06
N ILE A 192 -0.69 -5.87 -12.86
CA ILE A 192 -0.24 -5.43 -11.54
C ILE A 192 -0.73 -4.02 -11.27
N ASN A 193 -1.16 -3.74 -10.05
CA ASN A 193 -1.64 -2.42 -9.67
C ASN A 193 -0.48 -1.42 -9.50
N VAL A 194 -0.76 -0.15 -9.78
CA VAL A 194 0.14 0.97 -9.49
C VAL A 194 -0.54 1.90 -8.52
N THR A 195 0.13 2.20 -7.42
CA THR A 195 -0.24 3.28 -6.50
C THR A 195 0.81 4.39 -6.59
N GLY A 196 0.53 5.57 -6.10
CA GLY A 196 1.58 6.58 -6.07
C GLY A 196 1.14 7.98 -5.75
N HIS A 197 2.13 8.85 -5.80
CA HIS A 197 1.91 10.29 -5.92
C HIS A 197 1.71 10.64 -7.39
N ILE A 198 0.95 11.68 -7.66
CA ILE A 198 0.93 12.26 -8.99
C ILE A 198 2.32 12.89 -9.23
N PRO A 199 3.03 12.53 -10.31
CA PRO A 199 4.28 13.20 -10.65
C PRO A 199 4.09 14.72 -10.73
N LEU A 200 5.06 15.49 -10.23
CA LEU A 200 5.00 16.95 -10.27
C LEU A 200 4.94 17.52 -11.70
N SER A 201 5.32 16.69 -12.67
CA SER A 201 5.23 16.98 -14.12
C SER A 201 3.85 16.77 -14.74
N MET A 202 2.87 16.24 -13.96
CA MET A 202 1.57 15.80 -14.46
C MET A 202 0.43 16.34 -13.58
N ASP A 203 -0.79 16.28 -14.11
CA ASP A 203 -2.03 16.49 -13.34
C ASP A 203 -2.72 15.16 -13.03
N ILE A 204 -3.65 15.19 -12.08
CA ILE A 204 -4.37 14.01 -11.59
C ILE A 204 -5.24 13.37 -12.67
N GLU A 205 -5.85 14.17 -13.55
CA GLU A 205 -6.72 13.68 -14.61
C GLU A 205 -5.93 12.82 -15.60
N THR A 206 -4.76 13.30 -16.02
CA THR A 206 -3.85 12.54 -16.89
C THR A 206 -3.41 11.24 -16.21
N ALA A 207 -2.99 11.28 -14.93
CA ALA A 207 -2.55 10.09 -14.23
C ALA A 207 -3.68 9.07 -14.03
N SER A 208 -4.90 9.54 -13.73
CA SER A 208 -6.10 8.71 -13.60
C SER A 208 -6.47 8.04 -14.92
N ASN A 209 -6.48 8.80 -16.02
CA ASN A 209 -6.78 8.28 -17.35
C ASN A 209 -5.77 7.24 -17.84
N LEU A 210 -4.52 7.34 -17.40
CA LEU A 210 -3.49 6.31 -17.63
C LEU A 210 -3.70 5.04 -16.79
N GLY A 211 -4.62 5.07 -15.80
CA GLY A 211 -5.02 3.91 -15.02
C GLY A 211 -4.37 3.79 -13.65
N LEU A 212 -3.91 4.90 -13.03
CA LEU A 212 -3.44 4.88 -11.64
C LEU A 212 -4.53 4.31 -10.72
N ASN A 213 -4.21 3.27 -9.97
CA ASN A 213 -5.20 2.53 -9.17
C ASN A 213 -5.52 3.18 -7.83
N SER A 214 -4.54 3.82 -7.20
CA SER A 214 -4.76 4.60 -5.97
C SER A 214 -3.80 5.76 -5.83
N LEU A 215 -4.31 6.87 -5.32
CA LEU A 215 -3.55 8.07 -5.02
C LEU A 215 -3.18 8.09 -3.54
N GLU A 216 -1.91 8.31 -3.24
CA GLU A 216 -1.41 8.45 -1.88
C GLU A 216 -1.38 9.92 -1.46
N HIS A 217 -1.94 10.22 -0.24
CA HIS A 217 -1.90 11.51 0.44
C HIS A 217 -2.61 12.69 -0.24
N ILE A 218 -3.44 12.50 -1.20
CA ILE A 218 -4.21 13.57 -1.88
C ILE A 218 -3.33 14.77 -2.32
N LYS A 219 -2.04 14.55 -2.56
CA LYS A 219 -1.11 15.60 -3.00
C LYS A 219 -1.35 15.97 -4.45
N ASN A 220 -1.08 17.23 -4.79
CA ASN A 220 -1.23 17.82 -6.12
C ASN A 220 -2.69 17.95 -6.61
N LEU A 221 -3.68 17.76 -5.73
CA LEU A 221 -5.09 17.98 -6.08
C LEU A 221 -5.38 19.46 -6.34
N GLU A 222 -4.70 20.34 -5.63
CA GLU A 222 -4.78 21.79 -5.80
C GLU A 222 -4.40 22.25 -7.22
N LEU A 223 -3.49 21.52 -7.89
CA LEU A 223 -3.17 21.80 -9.28
C LEU A 223 -4.39 21.60 -10.21
N TRP A 224 -5.21 20.60 -9.92
CA TRP A 224 -6.44 20.33 -10.69
C TRP A 224 -7.48 21.43 -10.48
N ALA A 225 -7.54 21.99 -9.27
CA ALA A 225 -8.51 23.02 -8.91
C ALA A 225 -8.11 24.43 -9.37
N THR A 226 -6.88 24.66 -9.83
CA THR A 226 -6.44 25.98 -10.28
C THR A 226 -6.89 26.28 -11.70
N LYS A 227 -7.25 27.56 -11.98
CA LYS A 227 -7.62 28.02 -13.33
C LYS A 227 -6.45 27.95 -14.32
N ASP A 228 -5.22 28.14 -13.83
CA ASP A 228 -4.01 28.24 -14.64
C ASP A 228 -3.17 26.95 -14.63
N LYS A 229 -3.84 25.81 -14.51
CA LYS A 229 -3.23 24.48 -14.46
C LYS A 229 -2.10 24.28 -15.49
N ASN A 230 -2.35 24.65 -16.73
CA ASN A 230 -1.40 24.42 -17.83
C ASN A 230 -0.13 25.26 -17.68
N GLU A 231 -0.25 26.51 -17.26
CA GLU A 231 0.89 27.38 -17.05
C GLU A 231 1.74 26.89 -15.84
N LEU A 232 1.08 26.51 -14.76
CA LEU A 232 1.75 25.95 -13.59
C LEU A 232 2.49 24.63 -13.92
N LEU A 233 1.90 23.77 -14.72
CA LEU A 233 2.57 22.57 -15.21
C LEU A 233 3.79 22.88 -16.07
N LYS A 234 3.71 23.88 -16.93
CA LYS A 234 4.84 24.35 -17.75
C LYS A 234 5.99 24.86 -16.86
N VAL A 235 5.67 25.66 -15.85
CA VAL A 235 6.65 26.14 -14.85
C VAL A 235 7.30 24.96 -14.13
N ARG A 236 6.54 24.01 -13.60
CA ARG A 236 7.04 22.81 -12.91
C ARG A 236 7.97 21.98 -13.80
N ARG A 237 7.56 21.71 -15.03
CA ARG A 237 8.37 20.99 -16.02
C ARG A 237 9.67 21.74 -16.36
N GLY A 238 9.61 23.07 -16.45
CA GLY A 238 10.78 23.91 -16.61
C GLY A 238 11.77 23.81 -15.45
N MET A 239 11.28 23.86 -14.22
CA MET A 239 12.10 23.67 -13.01
C MET A 239 12.74 22.28 -12.97
N MET A 240 12.03 21.22 -13.34
CA MET A 240 12.55 19.86 -13.37
C MET A 240 13.64 19.64 -14.43
N LYS A 241 13.67 20.46 -15.47
CA LYS A 241 14.72 20.42 -16.51
C LYS A 241 15.97 21.20 -16.14
N ASN A 242 15.84 22.30 -15.37
CA ASN A 242 16.92 23.22 -15.05
C ASN A 242 17.25 23.17 -13.56
N THR A 243 17.93 22.15 -13.15
CA THR A 243 18.06 21.77 -11.74
C THR A 243 19.28 22.34 -11.01
N ARG A 244 20.09 23.16 -11.60
CA ARG A 244 21.24 23.88 -10.95
C ARG A 244 21.89 23.08 -9.79
N ASN A 245 22.11 21.77 -9.94
CA ASN A 245 22.66 20.87 -8.91
C ASN A 245 21.82 20.74 -7.61
N LEU A 246 20.51 20.95 -7.69
CA LEU A 246 19.62 20.77 -6.54
C LEU A 246 19.39 19.27 -6.25
N SER A 247 19.35 18.92 -4.96
CA SER A 247 18.85 17.59 -4.56
C SER A 247 17.35 17.45 -4.87
N GLY A 248 16.88 16.22 -5.07
CA GLY A 248 15.47 15.95 -5.32
C GLY A 248 14.56 16.55 -4.24
N LEU A 249 14.94 16.46 -2.97
CA LEU A 249 14.19 17.04 -1.85
C LEU A 249 14.08 18.57 -1.96
N ASN A 250 15.16 19.26 -2.28
CA ASN A 250 15.16 20.72 -2.42
C ASN A 250 14.34 21.15 -3.66
N LEU A 251 14.50 20.46 -4.79
CA LEU A 251 13.73 20.73 -6.00
C LEU A 251 12.24 20.54 -5.76
N ARG A 252 11.85 19.45 -5.09
CA ARG A 252 10.46 19.20 -4.66
C ARG A 252 9.92 20.35 -3.82
N GLY A 253 10.68 20.79 -2.80
CA GLY A 253 10.29 21.93 -1.95
C GLY A 253 10.08 23.21 -2.74
N MET A 254 10.96 23.53 -3.68
CA MET A 254 10.83 24.70 -4.55
C MET A 254 9.58 24.62 -5.43
N ILE A 255 9.29 23.47 -6.02
CA ILE A 255 8.11 23.30 -6.87
C ILE A 255 6.82 23.48 -6.04
N HIS A 256 6.75 22.91 -4.84
CA HIS A 256 5.60 23.10 -3.95
C HIS A 256 5.44 24.55 -3.49
N ASN A 257 6.54 25.26 -3.21
CA ASN A 257 6.48 26.69 -2.83
C ASN A 257 6.00 27.57 -3.99
N THR A 258 6.39 27.28 -5.23
CA THR A 258 5.89 27.99 -6.41
C THR A 258 4.38 27.87 -6.50
N GLN A 259 3.82 26.71 -6.23
CA GLN A 259 2.39 26.48 -6.24
C GLN A 259 1.65 27.26 -5.15
N LYS A 260 2.18 27.29 -3.91
CA LYS A 260 1.60 28.07 -2.81
C LYS A 260 1.56 29.56 -3.15
N ASN A 261 2.65 30.07 -3.68
CA ASN A 261 2.72 31.50 -4.08
C ASN A 261 1.73 31.83 -5.21
N TYR A 262 1.51 30.90 -6.14
CA TYR A 262 0.55 31.05 -7.21
C TYR A 262 -0.89 31.04 -6.69
N ALA A 263 -1.23 30.13 -5.79
CA ALA A 263 -2.56 30.02 -5.19
C ALA A 263 -2.93 31.21 -4.27
N ILE A 264 -1.93 31.90 -3.70
CA ILE A 264 -2.16 33.09 -2.85
C ILE A 264 -2.39 34.35 -3.69
N ASN A 265 -1.78 34.43 -4.88
CA ASN A 265 -1.81 35.62 -5.74
C ASN A 265 -2.91 35.61 -6.81
N ASN A 266 -3.67 34.53 -6.93
CA ASN A 266 -4.76 34.33 -7.87
C ASN A 266 -5.97 33.69 -7.20
#